data_6d50471ebf0a4647c271e9d492626f96
#
_entry.id   6d50471ebf0a4647c271e9d492626f96
#
_cell.length_a   1.000
_cell.length_b   1.000
_cell.length_c   1.000
_cell.angle_alpha   90.00
_cell.angle_beta   90.00
_cell.angle_gamma   90.00
#
_symmetry.space_group_name_H-M   'P 1'
#
loop_
_entity.id
_entity.type
_entity.pdbx_description
1 polymer ?
#
loop_
_entity_poly.entity_id
_entity_poly.type
_entity_poly.pdbx_seq_one_letter_code
_entity_poly.pdbx_strand_id
1 'polypeptide(L)'
;MLDLCNELKISVNELLSGEVLEMNSYNEKMEQNLIDMVRQKKASDKRLLKMEIVIGVLISIVFFALIFIASFVEMEDWLRITLIITGFIPFIIMIPFAIRIEQTAGYYECQKCHHKYIPTYSSVLWAMHINRTRYMRCPKCNQRSWQKKVISKS
;
A
#
# COMPACT_ATOMS: atom_id res chain seq x y z
N MET A 1 -26.92 -20.59 -20.43
CA MET A 1 -27.17 -19.33 -19.71
C MET A 1 -27.06 -18.10 -20.62
N LEU A 2 -25.99 -17.93 -21.37
CA LEU A 2 -25.84 -16.82 -22.32
C LEU A 2 -26.89 -16.86 -23.45
N ASP A 3 -27.22 -18.02 -23.97
CA ASP A 3 -28.24 -18.18 -25.03
C ASP A 3 -29.63 -17.76 -24.56
N LEU A 4 -29.97 -18.07 -23.30
CA LEU A 4 -31.23 -17.66 -22.68
C LEU A 4 -31.31 -16.13 -22.50
N CYS A 5 -30.21 -15.51 -22.12
CA CYS A 5 -30.14 -14.06 -22.00
C CYS A 5 -30.28 -13.34 -23.34
N ASN A 6 -29.72 -13.92 -24.41
CA ASN A 6 -29.86 -13.40 -25.77
C ASN A 6 -31.32 -13.51 -26.29
N GLU A 7 -31.99 -14.59 -26.06
CA GLU A 7 -33.41 -14.80 -26.45
C GLU A 7 -34.35 -13.85 -25.68
N LEU A 8 -34.09 -13.64 -24.41
CA LEU A 8 -34.90 -12.75 -23.55
C LEU A 8 -34.52 -11.29 -23.66
N LYS A 9 -33.43 -10.95 -24.37
CA LYS A 9 -32.85 -9.59 -24.48
C LYS A 9 -32.56 -8.94 -23.13
N ILE A 10 -32.16 -9.74 -22.15
CA ILE A 10 -31.78 -9.30 -20.80
C ILE A 10 -30.30 -9.60 -20.56
N SER A 11 -29.65 -8.83 -19.69
CA SER A 11 -28.28 -9.11 -19.27
C SER A 11 -28.23 -10.26 -18.26
N VAL A 12 -27.08 -10.92 -18.14
CA VAL A 12 -26.86 -11.99 -17.15
C VAL A 12 -27.07 -11.46 -15.70
N ASN A 13 -26.75 -10.17 -15.48
CA ASN A 13 -26.95 -9.51 -14.19
C ASN A 13 -28.43 -9.31 -13.86
N GLU A 14 -29.25 -8.93 -14.83
CA GLU A 14 -30.70 -8.80 -14.69
C GLU A 14 -31.36 -10.15 -14.39
N LEU A 15 -30.86 -11.21 -15.06
CA LEU A 15 -31.33 -12.57 -14.81
C LEU A 15 -31.00 -13.03 -13.37
N LEU A 16 -29.83 -12.65 -12.84
CA LEU A 16 -29.38 -13.03 -11.50
C LEU A 16 -29.98 -12.16 -10.39
N SER A 17 -30.23 -10.89 -10.67
CA SER A 17 -30.83 -9.96 -9.70
C SER A 17 -32.36 -10.03 -9.65
N GLY A 18 -33.00 -10.57 -10.69
CA GLY A 18 -34.45 -10.61 -10.80
C GLY A 18 -35.11 -9.25 -11.10
N GLU A 19 -34.34 -8.23 -11.38
CA GLU A 19 -34.81 -6.88 -11.69
C GLU A 19 -34.40 -6.50 -13.11
N VAL A 20 -35.37 -6.09 -13.94
CA VAL A 20 -35.13 -5.48 -15.26
C VAL A 20 -34.72 -4.03 -15.03
N LEU A 21 -33.44 -3.71 -15.28
CA LEU A 21 -32.90 -2.37 -15.12
C LEU A 21 -32.92 -1.64 -16.48
N GLU A 22 -33.56 -0.47 -16.55
CA GLU A 22 -33.37 0.39 -17.71
C GLU A 22 -31.87 0.72 -17.87
N MET A 23 -31.40 0.81 -19.11
CA MET A 23 -29.98 1.00 -19.46
C MET A 23 -29.33 2.18 -18.71
N ASN A 24 -30.10 3.24 -18.45
CA ASN A 24 -29.65 4.42 -17.71
C ASN A 24 -29.42 4.09 -16.20
N SER A 25 -30.33 3.34 -15.58
CA SER A 25 -30.23 2.96 -14.17
C SER A 25 -29.11 1.95 -13.93
N TYR A 26 -28.83 1.08 -14.91
CA TYR A 26 -27.70 0.14 -14.88
C TYR A 26 -26.36 0.90 -14.92
N ASN A 27 -26.21 1.86 -15.82
CA ASN A 27 -25.01 2.68 -15.93
C ASN A 27 -24.77 3.50 -14.67
N GLU A 28 -25.82 4.08 -14.08
CA GLU A 28 -25.74 4.84 -12.84
C GLU A 28 -25.33 3.97 -11.63
N LYS A 29 -25.91 2.77 -11.49
CA LYS A 29 -25.51 1.81 -10.44
C LYS A 29 -24.08 1.32 -10.64
N MET A 30 -23.65 1.12 -11.86
CA MET A 30 -22.28 0.71 -12.18
C MET A 30 -21.27 1.81 -11.86
N GLU A 31 -21.61 3.06 -12.15
CA GLU A 31 -20.79 4.23 -11.81
C GLU A 31 -20.69 4.42 -10.28
N GLN A 32 -21.81 4.29 -9.56
CA GLN A 32 -21.85 4.36 -8.09
C GLN A 32 -20.98 3.25 -7.46
N ASN A 33 -21.11 2.01 -7.92
CA ASN A 33 -20.29 0.89 -7.46
C ASN A 33 -18.79 1.15 -7.72
N LEU A 34 -18.44 1.70 -8.86
CA LEU A 34 -17.06 2.05 -9.20
C LEU A 34 -16.52 3.14 -8.25
N ILE A 35 -17.32 4.18 -8.00
CA ILE A 35 -16.99 5.26 -7.06
C ILE A 35 -16.78 4.71 -5.66
N ASP A 36 -17.66 3.82 -5.18
CA ASP A 36 -17.56 3.21 -3.86
C ASP A 36 -16.33 2.30 -3.75
N MET A 37 -16.01 1.51 -4.77
CA MET A 37 -14.77 0.71 -4.80
C MET A 37 -13.52 1.59 -4.74
N VAL A 38 -13.49 2.69 -5.47
CA VAL A 38 -12.38 3.66 -5.43
C VAL A 38 -12.27 4.30 -4.04
N ARG A 39 -13.40 4.66 -3.43
CA ARG A 39 -13.46 5.24 -2.08
C ARG A 39 -12.97 4.24 -1.02
N GLN A 40 -13.43 2.99 -1.08
CA GLN A 40 -13.00 1.91 -0.17
C GLN A 40 -11.50 1.64 -0.30
N LYS A 41 -10.99 1.54 -1.53
CA LYS A 41 -9.55 1.38 -1.77
C LYS A 41 -8.74 2.53 -1.17
N LYS A 42 -9.17 3.76 -1.37
CA LYS A 42 -8.52 4.95 -0.81
C LYS A 42 -8.52 4.96 0.72
N ALA A 43 -9.62 4.53 1.35
CA ALA A 43 -9.73 4.39 2.80
C ALA A 43 -8.80 3.27 3.33
N SER A 44 -8.77 2.12 2.65
CA SER A 44 -7.89 1.00 2.96
C SER A 44 -6.41 1.39 2.86
N ASP A 45 -5.99 2.04 1.77
CA ASP A 45 -4.62 2.51 1.58
C ASP A 45 -4.18 3.47 2.70
N LYS A 46 -5.07 4.40 3.10
CA LYS A 46 -4.80 5.30 4.25
C LYS A 46 -4.66 4.54 5.56
N ARG A 47 -5.50 3.53 5.80
CA ARG A 47 -5.45 2.70 7.01
C ARG A 47 -4.16 1.90 7.06
N LEU A 48 -3.75 1.28 5.96
CA LEU A 48 -2.50 0.52 5.86
C LEU A 48 -1.28 1.39 6.17
N LEU A 49 -1.21 2.60 5.59
CA LEU A 49 -0.12 3.54 5.87
C LEU A 49 -0.08 4.06 7.32
N LYS A 50 -1.24 4.16 7.99
CA LYS A 50 -1.28 4.49 9.42
C LYS A 50 -0.81 3.33 10.26
N MET A 51 -1.27 2.11 9.97
CA MET A 51 -0.87 0.90 10.71
C MET A 51 0.63 0.64 10.58
N GLU A 52 1.23 0.87 9.40
CA GLU A 52 2.67 0.79 9.20
C GLU A 52 3.44 1.68 10.18
N ILE A 53 3.03 2.95 10.32
CA ILE A 53 3.68 3.89 11.26
C ILE A 53 3.52 3.41 12.71
N VAL A 54 2.31 3.00 13.12
CA VAL A 54 2.03 2.56 14.48
C VAL A 54 2.87 1.34 14.85
N ILE A 55 2.92 0.33 13.98
CA ILE A 55 3.70 -0.88 14.18
C ILE A 55 5.20 -0.54 14.22
N GLY A 56 5.69 0.32 13.31
CA GLY A 56 7.07 0.77 13.30
C GLY A 56 7.48 1.48 14.58
N VAL A 57 6.63 2.35 15.12
CA VAL A 57 6.86 3.03 16.40
C VAL A 57 6.89 2.04 17.57
N LEU A 58 5.94 1.11 17.63
CA LEU A 58 5.90 0.10 18.68
C LEU A 58 7.15 -0.78 18.69
N ILE A 59 7.58 -1.27 17.53
CA ILE A 59 8.80 -2.08 17.40
C ILE A 59 10.02 -1.27 17.81
N SER A 60 10.09 0.01 17.45
CA SER A 60 11.18 0.91 17.83
C SER A 60 11.25 1.10 19.35
N ILE A 61 10.11 1.31 20.01
CA ILE A 61 10.05 1.45 21.47
C ILE A 61 10.57 0.18 22.16
N VAL A 62 10.11 -1.00 21.74
CA VAL A 62 10.55 -2.28 22.28
C VAL A 62 12.06 -2.46 22.09
N PHE A 63 12.58 -2.15 20.89
CA PHE A 63 13.99 -2.25 20.60
C PHE A 63 14.85 -1.34 21.47
N PHE A 64 14.46 -0.07 21.64
CA PHE A 64 15.17 0.85 22.52
C PHE A 64 15.11 0.40 23.99
N ALA A 65 13.99 -0.16 24.44
CA ALA A 65 13.89 -0.75 25.77
C ALA A 65 14.86 -1.91 25.98
N LEU A 66 15.00 -2.81 24.97
CA LEU A 66 15.96 -3.92 25.00
C LEU A 66 17.42 -3.42 25.03
N ILE A 67 17.76 -2.40 24.25
CA ILE A 67 19.09 -1.77 24.29
C ILE A 67 19.35 -1.14 25.65
N PHE A 68 18.37 -0.45 26.22
CA PHE A 68 18.49 0.17 27.54
C PHE A 68 18.75 -0.90 28.61
N ILE A 69 17.99 -1.98 28.61
CA ILE A 69 18.19 -3.11 29.55
C ILE A 69 19.60 -3.70 29.34
N ALA A 70 20.02 -3.97 28.12
CA ALA A 70 21.34 -4.53 27.82
C ALA A 70 22.49 -3.61 28.23
N SER A 71 22.27 -2.30 28.32
CA SER A 71 23.29 -1.30 28.70
C SER A 71 23.42 -1.08 30.19
N PHE A 72 22.30 -1.13 30.92
CA PHE A 72 22.27 -0.76 32.35
C PHE A 72 22.17 -1.93 33.32
N VAL A 73 21.76 -3.11 32.85
CA VAL A 73 21.70 -4.32 33.70
C VAL A 73 23.00 -5.10 33.60
N GLU A 74 23.57 -5.43 34.75
CA GLU A 74 24.74 -6.31 34.83
C GLU A 74 24.34 -7.72 34.39
N MET A 75 24.90 -8.18 33.25
CA MET A 75 24.66 -9.51 32.70
C MET A 75 25.89 -10.01 31.97
N GLU A 76 25.98 -11.33 31.77
CA GLU A 76 27.05 -11.94 31.02
C GLU A 76 27.02 -11.50 29.55
N ASP A 77 28.19 -11.34 28.93
CA ASP A 77 28.34 -10.79 27.56
C ASP A 77 27.57 -11.60 26.50
N TRP A 78 27.54 -12.93 26.63
CA TRP A 78 26.79 -13.78 25.71
C TRP A 78 25.28 -13.51 25.76
N LEU A 79 24.73 -13.22 26.95
CA LEU A 79 23.33 -12.94 27.16
C LEU A 79 22.97 -11.57 26.60
N ARG A 80 23.85 -10.58 26.76
CA ARG A 80 23.74 -9.24 26.20
C ARG A 80 23.71 -9.30 24.67
N ILE A 81 24.62 -10.03 24.04
CA ILE A 81 24.67 -10.19 22.58
C ILE A 81 23.41 -10.88 22.06
N THR A 82 22.95 -11.94 22.73
CA THR A 82 21.74 -12.66 22.36
C THR A 82 20.51 -11.76 22.43
N LEU A 83 20.40 -10.94 23.46
CA LEU A 83 19.28 -9.99 23.63
C LEU A 83 19.23 -8.96 22.50
N ILE A 84 20.38 -8.39 22.12
CA ILE A 84 20.49 -7.42 21.03
C ILE A 84 20.13 -8.08 19.70
N ILE A 85 20.69 -9.27 19.39
CA ILE A 85 20.40 -9.99 18.14
C ILE A 85 18.90 -10.30 18.05
N THR A 86 18.29 -10.78 19.12
CA THR A 86 16.85 -11.08 19.18
C THR A 86 16.01 -9.83 18.93
N GLY A 87 16.43 -8.67 19.45
CA GLY A 87 15.79 -7.39 19.21
C GLY A 87 15.84 -6.93 17.73
N PHE A 88 16.86 -7.32 16.97
CA PHE A 88 16.98 -6.99 15.55
C PHE A 88 16.08 -7.83 14.63
N ILE A 89 15.68 -9.04 15.03
CA ILE A 89 14.86 -9.94 14.21
C ILE A 89 13.57 -9.27 13.73
N PRO A 90 12.73 -8.65 14.58
CA PRO A 90 11.51 -8.00 14.14
C PRO A 90 11.77 -6.85 13.14
N PHE A 91 12.88 -6.12 13.26
CA PHE A 91 13.24 -5.09 12.26
C PHE A 91 13.54 -5.70 10.89
N ILE A 92 14.35 -6.76 10.84
CA ILE A 92 14.70 -7.43 9.58
C ILE A 92 13.45 -7.95 8.88
N ILE A 93 12.48 -8.48 9.63
CA ILE A 93 11.22 -8.99 9.09
C ILE A 93 10.31 -7.83 8.64
N MET A 94 10.25 -6.73 9.40
CA MET A 94 9.31 -5.64 9.13
C MET A 94 9.71 -4.73 7.96
N ILE A 95 11.02 -4.56 7.67
CA ILE A 95 11.49 -3.72 6.57
C ILE A 95 10.87 -4.11 5.22
N PRO A 96 10.94 -5.38 4.75
CA PRO A 96 10.32 -5.76 3.48
C PRO A 96 8.80 -5.60 3.46
N PHE A 97 8.11 -5.81 4.59
CA PHE A 97 6.67 -5.58 4.68
C PHE A 97 6.31 -4.09 4.58
N ALA A 98 7.03 -3.23 5.29
CA ALA A 98 6.84 -1.78 5.23
C ALA A 98 7.05 -1.25 3.80
N ILE A 99 8.12 -1.68 3.12
CA ILE A 99 8.39 -1.30 1.73
C ILE A 99 7.28 -1.79 0.80
N ARG A 100 6.76 -2.99 1.03
CA ARG A 100 5.65 -3.54 0.22
C ARG A 100 4.36 -2.77 0.43
N ILE A 101 4.02 -2.41 1.65
CA ILE A 101 2.87 -1.55 1.96
C ILE A 101 3.06 -0.19 1.28
N GLU A 102 4.22 0.41 1.41
CA GLU A 102 4.52 1.68 0.78
C GLU A 102 4.46 1.61 -0.75
N GLN A 103 4.89 0.51 -1.37
CA GLN A 103 4.77 0.30 -2.81
C GLN A 103 3.31 0.23 -3.26
N THR A 104 2.47 -0.56 -2.58
CA THR A 104 1.12 -0.91 -3.03
C THR A 104 0.05 0.10 -2.61
N ALA A 105 0.23 0.78 -1.49
CA ALA A 105 -0.72 1.77 -0.98
C ALA A 105 -0.60 3.10 -1.72
N GLY A 106 -1.42 3.32 -2.75
CA GLY A 106 -1.47 4.54 -3.56
C GLY A 106 -0.50 4.55 -4.75
N TYR A 107 -0.18 5.74 -5.25
CA TYR A 107 0.61 5.97 -6.46
C TYR A 107 1.79 6.89 -6.18
N TYR A 108 2.80 6.85 -7.05
CA TYR A 108 3.87 7.86 -7.08
C TYR A 108 3.67 8.78 -8.28
N GLU A 109 3.72 10.08 -8.03
CA GLU A 109 3.57 11.12 -9.04
C GLU A 109 4.92 11.74 -9.39
N CYS A 110 5.22 11.76 -10.68
CA CYS A 110 6.42 12.40 -11.20
C CYS A 110 6.29 13.91 -11.14
N GLN A 111 7.24 14.60 -10.50
CA GLN A 111 7.21 16.07 -10.38
C GLN A 111 7.50 16.79 -11.71
N LYS A 112 7.95 16.06 -12.75
CA LYS A 112 8.25 16.66 -14.06
C LYS A 112 7.14 16.52 -15.09
N CYS A 113 6.48 15.35 -15.15
CA CYS A 113 5.45 15.06 -16.15
C CYS A 113 4.09 14.71 -15.54
N HIS A 114 3.94 14.78 -14.23
CA HIS A 114 2.73 14.49 -13.44
C HIS A 114 2.13 13.11 -13.69
N HIS A 115 2.92 12.19 -14.28
CA HIS A 115 2.49 10.81 -14.49
C HIS A 115 2.43 10.06 -13.16
N LYS A 116 1.27 9.45 -12.88
CA LYS A 116 1.01 8.66 -11.67
C LYS A 116 1.12 7.17 -11.99
N TYR A 117 1.96 6.46 -11.24
CA TYR A 117 2.25 5.05 -11.46
C TYR A 117 2.57 4.32 -10.16
N ILE A 118 2.54 2.99 -10.21
CA ILE A 118 3.00 2.12 -9.12
C ILE A 118 4.40 1.64 -9.51
N PRO A 119 5.44 1.97 -8.74
CA PRO A 119 6.81 1.54 -9.04
C PRO A 119 6.99 0.05 -8.75
N THR A 120 8.07 -0.54 -9.30
CA THR A 120 8.49 -1.89 -8.94
C THR A 120 9.07 -1.91 -7.54
N TYR A 121 8.98 -3.07 -6.85
CA TYR A 121 9.50 -3.24 -5.49
C TYR A 121 10.98 -2.87 -5.38
N SER A 122 11.81 -3.35 -6.29
CA SER A 122 13.24 -3.04 -6.32
C SER A 122 13.53 -1.54 -6.50
N SER A 123 12.73 -0.84 -7.30
CA SER A 123 12.87 0.60 -7.47
C SER A 123 12.57 1.37 -6.18
N VAL A 124 11.63 0.89 -5.37
CA VAL A 124 11.29 1.48 -4.07
C VAL A 124 12.36 1.14 -3.02
N LEU A 125 12.85 -0.10 -3.01
CA LEU A 125 13.86 -0.59 -2.07
C LEU A 125 15.18 0.20 -2.17
N TRP A 126 15.68 0.41 -3.39
CA TRP A 126 16.97 1.06 -3.65
C TRP A 126 16.88 2.58 -3.84
N ALA A 127 15.68 3.14 -3.81
CA ALA A 127 15.50 4.59 -3.97
C ALA A 127 15.87 5.35 -2.70
N MET A 128 16.66 6.40 -2.83
CA MET A 128 16.82 7.39 -1.76
C MET A 128 15.44 7.95 -1.40
N HIS A 129 15.14 8.06 -0.12
CA HIS A 129 13.85 8.54 0.35
C HIS A 129 14.01 9.68 1.37
N ILE A 130 13.12 10.66 1.26
CA ILE A 130 12.94 11.72 2.25
C ILE A 130 11.44 11.75 2.54
N ASN A 131 11.06 11.39 3.77
CA ASN A 131 9.67 11.23 4.16
C ASN A 131 8.97 10.24 3.21
N ARG A 132 7.87 10.64 2.55
CA ARG A 132 7.12 9.83 1.56
C ARG A 132 7.45 10.16 0.11
N THR A 133 8.56 10.80 -0.15
CA THR A 133 9.09 11.05 -1.50
C THR A 133 10.29 10.15 -1.76
N ARG A 134 10.41 9.66 -2.99
CA ARG A 134 11.51 8.77 -3.40
C ARG A 134 12.16 9.28 -4.68
N TYR A 135 13.48 9.20 -4.73
CA TYR A 135 14.23 9.58 -5.92
C TYR A 135 14.31 8.40 -6.90
N MET A 136 13.43 8.39 -7.89
CA MET A 136 13.27 7.28 -8.83
C MET A 136 13.18 7.79 -10.28
N ARG A 137 13.34 6.85 -11.23
CA ARG A 137 13.16 7.09 -12.65
C ARG A 137 11.70 6.95 -13.03
N CYS A 138 11.13 7.97 -13.69
CA CYS A 138 9.76 7.92 -14.19
C CYS A 138 9.65 7.00 -15.42
N PRO A 139 8.70 6.07 -15.49
CA PRO A 139 8.53 5.20 -16.64
C PRO A 139 8.05 5.93 -17.89
N LYS A 140 7.40 7.09 -17.78
CA LYS A 140 6.87 7.86 -18.90
C LYS A 140 7.90 8.82 -19.49
N CYS A 141 8.49 9.70 -18.69
CA CYS A 141 9.46 10.68 -19.18
C CYS A 141 10.92 10.24 -19.07
N ASN A 142 11.18 9.07 -18.49
CA ASN A 142 12.48 8.43 -18.32
C ASN A 142 13.51 9.26 -17.52
N GLN A 143 13.09 10.38 -16.91
CA GLN A 143 13.94 11.24 -16.11
C GLN A 143 13.91 10.84 -14.63
N ARG A 144 15.03 11.02 -13.93
CA ARG A 144 15.10 10.88 -12.48
C ARG A 144 14.60 12.15 -11.81
N SER A 145 13.72 12.01 -10.82
CA SER A 145 13.22 13.11 -10.00
C SER A 145 12.67 12.58 -8.69
N TRP A 146 12.43 13.46 -7.74
CA TRP A 146 11.72 13.15 -6.51
C TRP A 146 10.26 12.87 -6.85
N GLN A 147 9.82 11.63 -6.60
CA GLN A 147 8.46 11.19 -6.86
C GLN A 147 7.64 11.32 -5.58
N LYS A 148 6.56 12.08 -5.62
CA LYS A 148 5.70 12.30 -4.45
C LYS A 148 4.65 11.20 -4.33
N LYS A 149 4.45 10.68 -3.12
CA LYS A 149 3.39 9.71 -2.84
C LYS A 149 2.02 10.39 -2.85
N VAL A 150 1.08 9.86 -3.64
CA VAL A 150 -0.31 10.31 -3.74
C VAL A 150 -1.27 9.13 -3.60
N ILE A 151 -2.41 9.35 -2.93
CA ILE A 151 -3.36 8.28 -2.63
C ILE A 151 -4.40 8.14 -3.74
N SER A 152 -4.58 9.16 -4.58
CA SER A 152 -5.55 9.16 -5.66
C SER A 152 -4.90 9.23 -7.03
N LYS A 153 -5.46 8.51 -8.01
CA LYS A 153 -5.02 8.55 -9.40
C LYS A 153 -5.66 9.70 -10.19
N SER A 154 -6.76 10.26 -9.67
CA SER A 154 -7.46 11.41 -10.28
C SER A 154 -6.67 12.69 -10.09
#